data_71bdf9d59bb9140b29856c1f1ad7e3c3
#
_entry.id   71bdf9d59bb9140b29856c1f1ad7e3c3
#
_cell.length_a   1.000
_cell.length_b   1.000
_cell.length_c   1.000
_cell.angle_alpha   90.00
_cell.angle_beta   90.00
_cell.angle_gamma   90.00
#
_symmetry.space_group_name_H-M   'P 1'
#
loop_
_entity.id
_entity.type
_entity.pdbx_description
1 polymer ?
#
loop_
_entity_poly.entity_id
_entity_poly.type
_entity_poly.pdbx_seq_one_letter_code
_entity_poly.pdbx_strand_id
1 'polypeptide(L)'
;SGVSKIINGPIPYTPDGLPLIGPMPGVPNAFEACVFTFGITQGGGAGKVLAEWITEGGTEWDMWSCDPRRFTGFVDQAYTTAKGMEVYGHEYAMHYPRHFWPAARDQRLSAVDTQVRALGGQMGYYNGWERAAWFAQDGDDTSIEATETWEREGPWQKRVAEEVGGVRDDAGILDLPGFSRYHVTGEGAAAWLRTLVTGVIAKPGRIGLLYFADDKGRTVTEMSIIRFAEDDFMLITAATAQWHDLAWLERHLPEGSGITITDRTEDMGTFIVAGPKSRDHLAPLTDADLTQGWLTHQNATIAGKNALLIRVSFTGELGWEIHAAPADQPAIYDALISAGLKPFGMFALDSMRIEKGYRAWKGDLSTDYSLLEAGLDRFVKLERNDDFLGKEALVAQREAGLAKRFAMMTIDIGDYDAPYMSTVWKGDQIVGEITSGAMGYRTNKFVALSVIRTDCGEPGTALEVEVFGERRAAVVTGDEALWDPQNERLRA
;
A
#
# COMPACT_ATOMS: atom_id res chain seq x y z
N SER A 1 22.62 -29.17 41.17
CA SER A 1 22.73 -27.77 40.76
C SER A 1 21.46 -27.03 41.19
N GLY A 2 21.59 -25.97 42.00
CA GLY A 2 20.48 -25.16 42.51
C GLY A 2 20.40 -23.82 41.77
N VAL A 3 19.24 -23.16 41.84
CA VAL A 3 19.03 -21.80 41.37
C VAL A 3 19.70 -20.86 42.38
N SER A 4 20.67 -20.08 41.96
CA SER A 4 21.38 -19.13 42.80
C SER A 4 20.62 -17.80 42.99
N LYS A 5 19.84 -17.36 41.97
CA LYS A 5 19.07 -16.13 42.00
C LYS A 5 17.99 -16.17 40.93
N ILE A 6 16.83 -15.65 41.27
CA ILE A 6 15.75 -15.34 40.32
C ILE A 6 15.69 -13.83 40.15
N ILE A 7 15.78 -13.37 38.90
CA ILE A 7 15.62 -11.95 38.53
C ILE A 7 14.27 -11.81 37.78
N ASN A 8 13.45 -10.89 38.22
CA ASN A 8 12.19 -10.56 37.61
C ASN A 8 12.13 -9.06 37.39
N GLY A 9 11.65 -8.61 36.22
CA GLY A 9 11.48 -7.20 35.87
C GLY A 9 10.57 -7.06 34.65
N PRO A 10 9.96 -5.88 34.45
CA PRO A 10 9.14 -5.62 33.29
C PRO A 10 10.00 -5.57 32.02
N ILE A 11 9.48 -6.12 30.94
CA ILE A 11 10.03 -5.99 29.59
C ILE A 11 9.02 -5.15 28.79
N PRO A 12 9.44 -4.03 28.16
CA PRO A 12 8.55 -3.22 27.36
C PRO A 12 8.26 -3.88 26.00
N TYR A 13 7.02 -3.79 25.55
CA TYR A 13 6.58 -4.24 24.23
C TYR A 13 5.83 -3.13 23.51
N THR A 14 6.12 -2.96 22.23
CA THR A 14 5.27 -2.22 21.29
C THR A 14 4.10 -3.08 20.83
N PRO A 15 3.08 -2.51 20.20
CA PRO A 15 1.96 -3.27 19.65
C PRO A 15 2.35 -4.34 18.61
N ASP A 16 3.50 -4.23 17.98
CA ASP A 16 4.03 -5.17 16.96
C ASP A 16 5.30 -5.92 17.39
N GLY A 17 5.80 -5.66 18.60
CA GLY A 17 7.01 -6.29 19.15
C GLY A 17 8.32 -5.73 18.62
N LEU A 18 8.31 -4.83 17.64
CA LEU A 18 9.51 -4.21 17.08
C LEU A 18 9.89 -2.94 17.87
N PRO A 19 11.17 -2.61 18.02
CA PRO A 19 11.59 -1.42 18.74
C PRO A 19 11.12 -0.13 18.06
N LEU A 20 11.20 0.99 18.79
CA LEU A 20 11.00 2.33 18.27
C LEU A 20 12.36 2.96 18.03
N ILE A 21 12.71 3.24 16.76
CA ILE A 21 13.99 3.83 16.38
C ILE A 21 13.75 4.87 15.29
N GLY A 22 13.95 6.14 15.58
CA GLY A 22 13.81 7.21 14.60
C GLY A 22 13.22 8.50 15.14
N PRO A 23 12.68 9.35 14.25
CA PRO A 23 12.07 10.61 14.63
C PRO A 23 10.81 10.41 15.48
N MET A 24 10.68 11.21 16.55
CA MET A 24 9.46 11.21 17.37
C MET A 24 8.31 11.87 16.62
N PRO A 25 7.11 11.24 16.58
CA PRO A 25 5.93 11.84 15.96
C PRO A 25 5.59 13.20 16.54
N GLY A 26 5.41 14.22 15.69
CA GLY A 26 4.97 15.54 16.08
C GLY A 26 5.97 16.38 16.89
N VAL A 27 7.21 15.91 17.09
CA VAL A 27 8.24 16.65 17.85
C VAL A 27 9.46 16.89 16.97
N PRO A 28 9.62 18.07 16.35
CA PRO A 28 10.76 18.37 15.51
C PRO A 28 12.11 18.21 16.23
N ASN A 29 13.09 17.64 15.53
CA ASN A 29 14.45 17.39 16.04
C ASN A 29 14.54 16.51 17.29
N ALA A 30 13.50 15.77 17.62
CA ALA A 30 13.52 14.76 18.66
C ALA A 30 13.58 13.36 18.04
N PHE A 31 14.38 12.49 18.63
CA PHE A 31 14.57 11.12 18.19
C PHE A 31 14.45 10.17 19.36
N GLU A 32 14.04 8.94 19.10
CA GLU A 32 13.97 7.90 20.10
C GLU A 32 14.60 6.59 19.63
N ALA A 33 15.16 5.84 20.58
CA ALA A 33 15.59 4.46 20.40
C ALA A 33 15.25 3.71 21.69
N CYS A 34 14.09 3.06 21.71
CA CYS A 34 13.56 2.45 22.93
C CYS A 34 12.69 1.21 22.65
N VAL A 35 12.17 0.61 23.70
CA VAL A 35 11.31 -0.60 23.66
C VAL A 35 12.00 -1.78 22.98
N PHE A 36 13.22 -2.08 23.39
CA PHE A 36 13.97 -3.23 22.90
C PHE A 36 13.67 -4.47 23.74
N THR A 37 13.12 -5.51 23.16
CA THR A 37 12.97 -6.82 23.80
C THR A 37 14.31 -7.57 23.83
N PHE A 38 15.12 -7.43 22.79
CA PHE A 38 16.46 -8.00 22.66
C PHE A 38 17.56 -6.93 22.66
N GLY A 39 17.55 -6.04 23.66
CA GLY A 39 18.33 -4.81 23.70
C GLY A 39 19.84 -4.98 23.45
N ILE A 40 20.48 -6.04 23.98
CA ILE A 40 21.90 -6.27 23.78
C ILE A 40 22.22 -6.61 22.32
N THR A 41 21.42 -7.46 21.68
CA THR A 41 21.64 -7.89 20.29
C THR A 41 21.28 -6.81 19.30
N GLN A 42 20.28 -6.00 19.59
CA GLN A 42 19.78 -4.93 18.69
C GLN A 42 20.51 -3.59 18.89
N GLY A 43 21.16 -3.36 20.05
CA GLY A 43 21.67 -2.05 20.44
C GLY A 43 22.73 -1.48 19.48
N GLY A 44 23.60 -2.34 18.92
CA GLY A 44 24.64 -1.91 17.97
C GLY A 44 24.04 -1.37 16.66
N GLY A 45 23.12 -2.12 16.05
CA GLY A 45 22.40 -1.71 14.84
C GLY A 45 21.53 -0.48 15.07
N ALA A 46 20.80 -0.45 16.18
CA ALA A 46 19.98 0.69 16.56
C ALA A 46 20.78 1.99 16.72
N GLY A 47 21.97 1.89 17.31
CA GLY A 47 22.88 3.04 17.48
C GLY A 47 23.36 3.59 16.14
N LYS A 48 23.70 2.72 15.16
CA LYS A 48 24.05 3.12 13.79
C LYS A 48 22.90 3.87 13.13
N VAL A 49 21.73 3.26 13.10
CA VAL A 49 20.53 3.81 12.48
C VAL A 49 20.12 5.15 13.09
N LEU A 50 20.15 5.26 14.42
CA LEU A 50 19.82 6.51 15.10
C LEU A 50 20.84 7.61 14.78
N ALA A 51 22.11 7.28 14.70
CA ALA A 51 23.16 8.23 14.31
C ALA A 51 22.93 8.75 12.87
N GLU A 52 22.60 7.88 11.92
CA GLU A 52 22.26 8.26 10.54
C GLU A 52 21.05 9.18 10.50
N TRP A 53 19.97 8.86 11.23
CA TRP A 53 18.81 9.74 11.36
C TRP A 53 19.17 11.16 11.85
N ILE A 54 20.03 11.25 12.87
CA ILE A 54 20.41 12.53 13.48
C ILE A 54 21.36 13.33 12.57
N THR A 55 22.31 12.67 11.90
CA THR A 55 23.37 13.36 11.15
C THR A 55 23.06 13.56 9.68
N GLU A 56 22.34 12.63 9.07
CA GLU A 56 22.04 12.61 7.64
C GLU A 56 20.56 12.84 7.33
N GLY A 57 19.68 12.75 8.34
CA GLY A 57 18.24 12.92 8.19
C GLY A 57 17.51 11.74 7.52
N GLY A 58 18.19 10.63 7.30
CA GLY A 58 17.69 9.38 6.74
C GLY A 58 18.66 8.25 7.01
N THR A 59 18.27 7.01 6.73
CA THR A 59 19.03 5.79 7.02
C THR A 59 19.48 5.10 5.74
N GLU A 60 20.53 4.25 5.86
CA GLU A 60 20.98 3.40 4.76
C GLU A 60 19.89 2.41 4.32
N TRP A 61 19.22 1.80 5.30
CA TRP A 61 18.15 0.81 5.06
C TRP A 61 16.76 1.41 5.28
N ASP A 62 15.73 0.79 4.72
CA ASP A 62 14.36 1.14 5.09
C ASP A 62 14.06 0.71 6.52
N MET A 63 13.83 1.69 7.37
CA MET A 63 13.59 1.48 8.80
C MET A 63 12.12 1.67 9.20
N TRP A 64 11.19 1.67 8.23
CA TRP A 64 9.78 1.90 8.51
C TRP A 64 9.21 0.94 9.55
N SER A 65 9.61 -0.33 9.52
CA SER A 65 9.16 -1.33 10.52
C SER A 65 9.55 -1.00 11.96
N CYS A 66 10.56 -0.14 12.15
CA CYS A 66 10.98 0.34 13.48
C CYS A 66 10.67 1.83 13.71
N ASP A 67 10.18 2.54 12.70
CA ASP A 67 9.91 3.98 12.78
C ASP A 67 8.73 4.25 13.73
N PRO A 68 8.89 5.12 14.73
CA PRO A 68 7.81 5.46 15.67
C PRO A 68 6.54 6.00 14.98
N ARG A 69 6.68 6.64 13.81
CA ARG A 69 5.58 7.21 13.02
C ARG A 69 4.68 6.14 12.37
N ARG A 70 5.02 4.84 12.49
CA ARG A 70 4.15 3.75 12.03
C ARG A 70 2.88 3.60 12.85
N PHE A 71 2.87 4.11 14.08
CA PHE A 71 1.69 4.17 14.92
C PHE A 71 1.00 5.52 14.80
N THR A 72 -0.32 5.52 14.65
CA THR A 72 -1.15 6.71 14.54
C THR A 72 -1.92 7.01 15.82
N GLY A 73 -2.70 8.08 15.85
CA GLY A 73 -3.38 8.57 17.05
C GLY A 73 -4.41 7.64 17.71
N PHE A 74 -4.78 6.52 17.07
CA PHE A 74 -5.65 5.50 17.67
C PHE A 74 -4.92 4.58 18.67
N VAL A 75 -3.59 4.59 18.69
CA VAL A 75 -2.76 3.73 19.55
C VAL A 75 -2.68 4.33 20.94
N ASP A 76 -3.61 3.96 21.79
CA ASP A 76 -3.66 4.36 23.20
C ASP A 76 -3.02 3.30 24.12
N GLN A 77 -3.07 3.54 25.43
CA GLN A 77 -2.54 2.62 26.44
C GLN A 77 -3.27 1.26 26.45
N ALA A 78 -4.59 1.26 26.27
CA ALA A 78 -5.39 0.04 26.27
C ALA A 78 -5.05 -0.85 25.08
N TYR A 79 -4.98 -0.23 23.89
CA TYR A 79 -4.54 -0.88 22.66
C TYR A 79 -3.12 -1.45 22.79
N THR A 80 -2.17 -0.63 23.25
CA THR A 80 -0.76 -1.04 23.42
C THR A 80 -0.63 -2.19 24.42
N THR A 81 -1.39 -2.17 25.51
CA THR A 81 -1.39 -3.25 26.51
C THR A 81 -1.93 -4.56 25.91
N ALA A 82 -3.07 -4.51 25.24
CA ALA A 82 -3.69 -5.71 24.66
C ALA A 82 -2.81 -6.32 23.55
N LYS A 83 -2.29 -5.48 22.64
CA LYS A 83 -1.40 -5.92 21.57
C LYS A 83 -0.05 -6.40 22.09
N GLY A 84 0.56 -5.72 23.05
CA GLY A 84 1.82 -6.15 23.65
C GLY A 84 1.70 -7.52 24.35
N MET A 85 0.57 -7.80 24.99
CA MET A 85 0.31 -9.14 25.56
C MET A 85 0.15 -10.23 24.50
N GLU A 86 -0.55 -9.93 23.42
CA GLU A 86 -0.73 -10.83 22.28
C GLU A 86 0.62 -11.13 21.62
N VAL A 87 1.40 -10.09 21.28
CA VAL A 87 2.74 -10.21 20.69
C VAL A 87 3.67 -11.03 21.57
N TYR A 88 3.68 -10.76 22.88
CA TYR A 88 4.48 -11.54 23.81
C TYR A 88 4.12 -13.04 23.80
N GLY A 89 2.83 -13.36 23.72
CA GLY A 89 2.34 -14.74 23.64
C GLY A 89 2.76 -15.47 22.35
N HIS A 90 3.05 -14.72 21.29
CA HIS A 90 3.38 -15.26 19.96
C HIS A 90 4.82 -14.94 19.50
N GLU A 91 5.69 -14.43 20.36
CA GLU A 91 7.04 -13.94 20.02
C GLU A 91 7.89 -14.97 19.26
N TYR A 92 7.69 -16.25 19.51
CA TYR A 92 8.41 -17.32 18.81
C TYR A 92 7.52 -18.17 17.89
N ALA A 93 6.28 -17.75 17.67
CA ALA A 93 5.39 -18.43 16.76
C ALA A 93 5.69 -18.05 15.30
N MET A 94 5.52 -19.01 14.40
CA MET A 94 5.50 -18.69 12.98
C MET A 94 4.17 -18.04 12.63
N HIS A 95 4.23 -16.91 11.91
CA HIS A 95 3.04 -16.20 11.46
C HIS A 95 2.58 -16.76 10.12
N TYR A 96 1.35 -17.23 10.06
CA TYR A 96 0.73 -17.62 8.81
C TYR A 96 0.48 -16.41 7.92
N PRO A 97 0.59 -16.54 6.61
CA PRO A 97 0.10 -15.49 5.71
C PRO A 97 -1.39 -15.28 5.96
N ARG A 98 -1.87 -14.05 5.77
CA ARG A 98 -3.29 -13.69 5.98
C ARG A 98 -3.80 -13.76 7.42
N HIS A 99 -2.90 -13.92 8.39
CA HIS A 99 -3.24 -13.89 9.81
C HIS A 99 -3.49 -12.45 10.28
N PHE A 100 -4.67 -12.20 10.80
CA PHE A 100 -5.04 -10.93 11.44
C PHE A 100 -5.30 -11.16 12.92
N TRP A 101 -4.35 -10.80 13.72
CA TRP A 101 -4.36 -11.05 15.16
C TRP A 101 -5.58 -10.45 15.87
N PRO A 102 -6.25 -11.19 16.77
CA PRO A 102 -7.57 -10.85 17.30
C PRO A 102 -7.58 -9.77 18.38
N ALA A 103 -6.47 -9.49 19.08
CA ALA A 103 -6.48 -8.51 20.14
C ALA A 103 -6.68 -7.09 19.63
N ALA A 104 -7.44 -6.29 20.37
CA ALA A 104 -7.68 -4.87 20.11
C ALA A 104 -8.09 -4.56 18.65
N ARG A 105 -8.98 -5.37 18.08
CA ARG A 105 -9.62 -5.11 16.78
C ARG A 105 -10.64 -3.96 16.89
N ASP A 106 -11.21 -3.57 15.78
CA ASP A 106 -12.28 -2.57 15.69
C ASP A 106 -11.88 -1.16 16.17
N GLN A 107 -10.62 -0.77 16.00
CA GLN A 107 -10.14 0.54 16.43
C GLN A 107 -10.60 1.66 15.50
N ARG A 108 -10.59 1.41 14.20
CA ARG A 108 -11.00 2.36 13.17
C ARG A 108 -11.96 1.64 12.20
N LEU A 109 -13.20 2.07 12.20
CA LEU A 109 -14.26 1.47 11.38
C LEU A 109 -14.69 2.43 10.29
N SER A 110 -15.02 1.91 9.13
CA SER A 110 -15.71 2.69 8.11
C SER A 110 -17.15 2.96 8.52
N ALA A 111 -17.75 3.98 7.94
CA ALA A 111 -19.16 4.28 8.20
C ALA A 111 -20.12 3.18 7.70
N VAL A 112 -19.64 2.23 6.91
CA VAL A 112 -20.41 1.10 6.36
C VAL A 112 -19.95 -0.26 6.86
N ASP A 113 -19.11 -0.30 7.91
CA ASP A 113 -18.59 -1.55 8.48
C ASP A 113 -19.70 -2.56 8.79
N THR A 114 -20.80 -2.11 9.37
CA THR A 114 -21.95 -2.96 9.68
C THR A 114 -22.56 -3.58 8.42
N GLN A 115 -22.73 -2.81 7.35
CA GLN A 115 -23.26 -3.30 6.07
C GLN A 115 -22.27 -4.29 5.42
N VAL A 116 -20.97 -3.99 5.45
CA VAL A 116 -19.91 -4.87 4.91
C VAL A 116 -19.92 -6.22 5.62
N ARG A 117 -19.97 -6.22 6.95
CA ARG A 117 -20.06 -7.46 7.75
C ARG A 117 -21.37 -8.22 7.50
N ALA A 118 -22.48 -7.52 7.34
CA ALA A 118 -23.78 -8.14 7.03
C ALA A 118 -23.81 -8.83 5.66
N LEU A 119 -22.94 -8.43 4.73
CA LEU A 119 -22.76 -9.07 3.42
C LEU A 119 -21.74 -10.23 3.46
N GLY A 120 -21.26 -10.63 4.64
CA GLY A 120 -20.31 -11.72 4.81
C GLY A 120 -18.84 -11.29 4.86
N GLY A 121 -18.54 -10.00 4.95
CA GLY A 121 -17.19 -9.47 5.00
C GLY A 121 -16.38 -10.06 6.14
N GLN A 122 -15.28 -10.76 5.81
CA GLN A 122 -14.28 -11.25 6.75
C GLN A 122 -13.18 -10.20 6.88
N MET A 123 -13.10 -9.58 8.07
CA MET A 123 -12.33 -8.35 8.23
C MET A 123 -10.84 -8.63 8.47
N GLY A 124 -10.01 -7.92 7.73
CA GLY A 124 -8.58 -7.78 7.94
C GLY A 124 -8.23 -6.46 8.61
N TYR A 125 -7.02 -6.38 9.17
CA TYR A 125 -6.55 -5.24 9.94
C TYR A 125 -5.44 -4.48 9.20
N TYR A 126 -5.64 -3.18 8.97
CA TYR A 126 -4.73 -2.32 8.20
C TYR A 126 -4.56 -0.96 8.88
N ASN A 127 -3.50 -0.79 9.66
CA ASN A 127 -3.23 0.44 10.43
C ASN A 127 -4.43 0.91 11.28
N GLY A 128 -5.00 -0.01 12.05
CA GLY A 128 -6.19 0.24 12.86
C GLY A 128 -7.51 0.13 12.11
N TRP A 129 -7.52 0.28 10.78
CA TRP A 129 -8.71 0.17 9.97
C TRP A 129 -9.12 -1.29 9.73
N GLU A 130 -10.41 -1.57 9.93
CA GLU A 130 -11.01 -2.82 9.49
C GLU A 130 -11.38 -2.70 8.00
N ARG A 131 -10.94 -3.66 7.20
CA ARG A 131 -11.26 -3.78 5.76
C ARG A 131 -11.63 -5.21 5.46
N ALA A 132 -12.66 -5.44 4.66
CA ALA A 132 -12.96 -6.80 4.23
C ALA A 132 -11.77 -7.40 3.46
N ALA A 133 -11.24 -8.52 3.95
CA ALA A 133 -10.22 -9.29 3.25
C ALA A 133 -10.83 -10.10 2.12
N TRP A 134 -11.98 -10.71 2.37
CA TRP A 134 -12.81 -11.47 1.43
C TRP A 134 -14.23 -11.56 1.94
N PHE A 135 -15.18 -12.07 1.13
CA PHE A 135 -16.58 -12.19 1.49
C PHE A 135 -17.03 -13.65 1.54
N ALA A 136 -17.39 -14.12 2.75
CA ALA A 136 -17.93 -15.45 2.99
C ALA A 136 -19.38 -15.56 2.51
N GLN A 137 -19.80 -16.77 2.16
CA GLN A 137 -21.19 -17.11 1.88
C GLN A 137 -21.71 -18.13 2.89
N ASP A 138 -23.03 -18.34 2.92
CA ASP A 138 -23.64 -19.32 3.81
C ASP A 138 -23.01 -20.71 3.66
N GLY A 139 -22.56 -21.26 4.79
CA GLY A 139 -21.92 -22.57 4.85
C GLY A 139 -20.39 -22.56 4.69
N ASP A 140 -19.76 -21.41 4.44
CA ASP A 140 -18.30 -21.31 4.46
C ASP A 140 -17.77 -21.39 5.90
N ASP A 141 -16.67 -22.13 6.08
CA ASP A 141 -15.95 -22.17 7.34
C ASP A 141 -15.07 -20.91 7.46
N THR A 142 -15.44 -20.02 8.38
CA THR A 142 -14.72 -18.76 8.63
C THR A 142 -13.86 -18.84 9.89
N SER A 143 -13.62 -20.04 10.43
CA SER A 143 -12.71 -20.24 11.54
C SER A 143 -11.28 -19.83 11.18
N ILE A 144 -10.50 -19.50 12.20
CA ILE A 144 -9.08 -19.17 12.04
C ILE A 144 -8.34 -20.35 11.36
N GLU A 145 -8.62 -21.57 11.80
CA GLU A 145 -8.01 -22.79 11.29
C GLU A 145 -8.25 -23.02 9.81
N ALA A 146 -9.41 -22.60 9.28
CA ALA A 146 -9.74 -22.72 7.86
C ALA A 146 -9.14 -21.60 6.99
N THR A 147 -8.71 -20.50 7.60
CA THR A 147 -8.22 -19.31 6.87
C THR A 147 -6.72 -19.08 7.01
N GLU A 148 -6.12 -19.60 8.09
CA GLU A 148 -4.70 -19.45 8.41
C GLU A 148 -3.92 -20.70 8.03
N THR A 149 -3.70 -20.85 6.74
CA THR A 149 -2.93 -21.96 6.16
C THR A 149 -1.77 -21.42 5.34
N TRP A 150 -0.70 -22.23 5.20
CA TRP A 150 0.39 -21.91 4.27
C TRP A 150 -0.03 -22.10 2.83
N GLU A 151 -0.93 -23.03 2.60
CA GLU A 151 -1.46 -23.35 1.27
C GLU A 151 -2.64 -22.43 0.92
N ARG A 152 -2.88 -22.27 -0.37
CA ARG A 152 -4.09 -21.63 -0.90
C ARG A 152 -5.25 -22.61 -0.84
N GLU A 153 -5.72 -22.92 0.33
CA GLU A 153 -6.87 -23.80 0.57
C GLU A 153 -7.92 -23.09 1.42
N GLY A 154 -9.05 -23.73 1.60
CA GLY A 154 -10.16 -23.18 2.34
C GLY A 154 -11.12 -22.33 1.52
N PRO A 155 -12.23 -21.89 2.13
CA PRO A 155 -13.31 -21.19 1.42
C PRO A 155 -12.86 -19.84 0.85
N TRP A 156 -11.96 -19.13 1.52
CA TRP A 156 -11.49 -17.80 1.09
C TRP A 156 -10.95 -17.81 -0.34
N GLN A 157 -10.18 -18.82 -0.72
CA GLN A 157 -9.58 -18.93 -2.06
C GLN A 157 -10.63 -18.96 -3.17
N LYS A 158 -11.65 -19.80 -2.99
CA LYS A 158 -12.76 -19.89 -3.92
C LYS A 158 -13.53 -18.58 -4.02
N ARG A 159 -13.79 -17.93 -2.88
CA ARG A 159 -14.52 -16.66 -2.85
C ARG A 159 -13.75 -15.54 -3.50
N VAL A 160 -12.45 -15.44 -3.24
CA VAL A 160 -11.58 -14.47 -3.91
C VAL A 160 -11.56 -14.68 -5.42
N ALA A 161 -11.51 -15.93 -5.89
CA ALA A 161 -11.61 -16.21 -7.33
C ALA A 161 -12.96 -15.77 -7.93
N GLU A 162 -14.07 -15.97 -7.21
CA GLU A 162 -15.40 -15.51 -7.60
C GLU A 162 -15.50 -13.98 -7.59
N GLU A 163 -14.95 -13.31 -6.59
CA GLU A 163 -14.87 -11.85 -6.49
C GLU A 163 -14.11 -11.24 -7.68
N VAL A 164 -12.90 -11.77 -7.96
CA VAL A 164 -12.11 -11.35 -9.12
C VAL A 164 -12.86 -11.59 -10.43
N GLY A 165 -13.51 -12.76 -10.57
CA GLY A 165 -14.38 -13.07 -11.71
C GLY A 165 -15.53 -12.08 -11.87
N GLY A 166 -16.17 -11.70 -10.77
CA GLY A 166 -17.25 -10.70 -10.75
C GLY A 166 -16.78 -9.34 -11.23
N VAL A 167 -15.63 -8.86 -10.73
CA VAL A 167 -15.03 -7.58 -11.17
C VAL A 167 -14.61 -7.65 -12.64
N ARG A 168 -14.03 -8.77 -13.10
CA ARG A 168 -13.60 -8.98 -14.49
C ARG A 168 -14.75 -8.93 -15.48
N ASP A 169 -15.89 -9.55 -15.16
CA ASP A 169 -16.98 -9.82 -16.10
C ASP A 169 -18.15 -8.83 -15.98
N ASP A 170 -18.27 -8.17 -14.83
CA ASP A 170 -19.34 -7.22 -14.52
C ASP A 170 -18.76 -5.95 -13.84
N ALA A 171 -19.07 -5.75 -12.56
CA ALA A 171 -18.49 -4.74 -11.72
C ALA A 171 -18.63 -5.11 -10.23
N GLY A 172 -17.66 -4.68 -9.43
CA GLY A 172 -17.66 -4.84 -7.98
C GLY A 172 -17.48 -3.55 -7.23
N ILE A 173 -17.74 -3.61 -5.92
CA ILE A 173 -17.50 -2.52 -4.98
C ILE A 173 -16.60 -3.00 -3.83
N LEU A 174 -15.60 -2.18 -3.47
CA LEU A 174 -14.78 -2.36 -2.28
C LEU A 174 -14.92 -1.13 -1.38
N ASP A 175 -15.28 -1.33 -0.12
CA ASP A 175 -15.09 -0.34 0.92
C ASP A 175 -13.61 -0.30 1.32
N LEU A 176 -12.96 0.83 1.06
CA LEU A 176 -11.52 1.02 1.29
C LEU A 176 -11.26 2.22 2.20
N PRO A 177 -11.56 2.12 3.51
CA PRO A 177 -11.32 3.20 4.46
C PRO A 177 -9.83 3.44 4.68
N GLY A 178 -9.51 4.64 5.17
CA GLY A 178 -8.20 4.95 5.75
C GLY A 178 -7.15 5.45 4.76
N PHE A 179 -7.47 5.75 3.49
CA PHE A 179 -6.54 6.54 2.69
C PHE A 179 -6.19 7.84 3.42
N SER A 180 -4.89 8.08 3.55
CA SER A 180 -4.40 9.34 4.11
C SER A 180 -4.60 10.46 3.12
N ARG A 181 -5.11 11.60 3.57
CA ARG A 181 -5.47 12.74 2.73
C ARG A 181 -4.93 14.03 3.30
N TYR A 182 -4.17 14.75 2.49
CA TYR A 182 -3.62 16.06 2.88
C TYR A 182 -4.13 17.12 1.91
N HIS A 183 -4.87 18.08 2.43
CA HIS A 183 -5.29 19.26 1.68
C HIS A 183 -4.18 20.30 1.74
N VAL A 184 -3.60 20.62 0.60
CA VAL A 184 -2.48 21.56 0.45
C VAL A 184 -2.98 22.78 -0.28
N THR A 185 -2.93 23.94 0.37
CA THR A 185 -3.41 25.21 -0.16
C THR A 185 -2.45 26.36 0.16
N GLY A 186 -2.56 27.44 -0.60
CA GLY A 186 -1.79 28.67 -0.39
C GLY A 186 -0.95 29.04 -1.60
N GLU A 187 -0.73 30.35 -1.78
CA GLU A 187 0.05 30.88 -2.90
C GLU A 187 1.43 30.21 -2.98
N GLY A 188 1.78 29.68 -4.14
CA GLY A 188 3.04 28.96 -4.36
C GLY A 188 3.02 27.47 -4.04
N ALA A 189 1.88 26.87 -3.63
CA ALA A 189 1.78 25.45 -3.35
C ALA A 189 2.17 24.60 -4.57
N ALA A 190 1.77 24.99 -5.78
CA ALA A 190 2.16 24.31 -7.02
C ALA A 190 3.68 24.36 -7.26
N ALA A 191 4.30 25.52 -7.02
CA ALA A 191 5.74 25.67 -7.17
C ALA A 191 6.52 24.84 -6.15
N TRP A 192 6.07 24.82 -4.90
CA TRP A 192 6.64 24.00 -3.85
C TRP A 192 6.52 22.50 -4.17
N LEU A 193 5.32 22.01 -4.50
CA LEU A 193 5.13 20.60 -4.85
C LEU A 193 6.01 20.16 -6.03
N ARG A 194 6.24 21.07 -7.00
CA ARG A 194 7.14 20.79 -8.14
C ARG A 194 8.58 20.50 -7.73
N THR A 195 9.06 21.05 -6.61
CA THR A 195 10.41 20.75 -6.10
C THR A 195 10.51 19.39 -5.43
N LEU A 196 9.38 18.76 -5.10
CA LEU A 196 9.33 17.49 -4.37
C LEU A 196 9.01 16.30 -5.28
N VAL A 197 8.13 16.50 -6.27
CA VAL A 197 7.68 15.39 -7.13
C VAL A 197 8.64 15.16 -8.30
N THR A 198 8.87 13.90 -8.62
CA THR A 198 9.75 13.51 -9.73
C THR A 198 9.10 13.63 -11.10
N GLY A 199 7.76 13.66 -11.13
CA GLY A 199 6.94 13.80 -12.32
C GLY A 199 6.53 15.24 -12.63
N VAL A 200 5.45 15.41 -13.38
CA VAL A 200 4.86 16.71 -13.72
C VAL A 200 3.50 16.82 -13.04
N ILE A 201 3.31 17.89 -12.28
CA ILE A 201 2.01 18.20 -11.68
C ILE A 201 0.97 18.43 -12.78
N ALA A 202 -0.16 17.75 -12.64
CA ALA A 202 -1.27 17.87 -13.58
C ALA A 202 -1.86 19.29 -13.61
N LYS A 203 -2.56 19.63 -14.69
CA LYS A 203 -3.33 20.88 -14.78
C LYS A 203 -4.53 20.87 -13.83
N PRO A 204 -5.07 22.01 -13.40
CA PRO A 204 -6.34 22.06 -12.67
C PRO A 204 -7.43 21.21 -13.33
N GLY A 205 -8.24 20.52 -12.53
CA GLY A 205 -9.24 19.56 -13.00
C GLY A 205 -8.71 18.17 -13.34
N ARG A 206 -7.41 17.89 -13.10
CA ARG A 206 -6.77 16.62 -13.42
C ARG A 206 -6.10 16.01 -12.19
N ILE A 207 -5.78 14.72 -12.31
CA ILE A 207 -5.07 13.93 -11.30
C ILE A 207 -3.71 13.53 -11.87
N GLY A 208 -2.70 13.51 -11.01
CA GLY A 208 -1.40 12.91 -11.28
C GLY A 208 -1.10 11.81 -10.26
N LEU A 209 -0.60 10.67 -10.71
CA LEU A 209 0.07 9.71 -9.84
C LEU A 209 1.54 10.11 -9.81
N LEU A 210 2.03 10.55 -8.68
CA LEU A 210 3.34 11.16 -8.53
C LEU A 210 4.14 10.50 -7.42
N TYR A 211 5.45 10.42 -7.65
CA TYR A 211 6.41 9.79 -6.76
C TYR A 211 7.33 10.84 -6.16
N PHE A 212 7.78 10.58 -4.94
CA PHE A 212 8.67 11.42 -4.17
C PHE A 212 9.96 10.66 -3.90
N ALA A 213 11.08 11.32 -4.10
CA ALA A 213 12.40 10.78 -3.82
C ALA A 213 13.05 11.48 -2.63
N ASP A 214 13.98 10.81 -1.97
CA ASP A 214 14.94 11.46 -1.10
C ASP A 214 16.12 12.05 -1.91
N ASP A 215 17.05 12.69 -1.25
CA ASP A 215 18.26 13.29 -1.86
C ASP A 215 19.17 12.26 -2.57
N LYS A 216 19.04 10.98 -2.20
CA LYS A 216 19.76 9.84 -2.81
C LYS A 216 18.99 9.22 -3.99
N GLY A 217 17.81 9.74 -4.34
CA GLY A 217 16.94 9.23 -5.42
C GLY A 217 16.15 7.98 -5.06
N ARG A 218 16.08 7.62 -3.76
CA ARG A 218 15.35 6.45 -3.28
C ARG A 218 13.87 6.75 -3.14
N THR A 219 13.04 5.72 -3.25
CA THR A 219 11.57 5.85 -3.22
C THR A 219 11.05 6.15 -1.82
N VAL A 220 10.59 7.36 -1.58
CA VAL A 220 9.98 7.76 -0.29
C VAL A 220 8.52 7.35 -0.23
N THR A 221 7.72 7.83 -1.19
CA THR A 221 6.27 7.57 -1.23
C THR A 221 5.70 7.80 -2.61
N GLU A 222 4.47 7.34 -2.78
CA GLU A 222 3.61 7.54 -3.95
C GLU A 222 2.33 8.24 -3.50
N MET A 223 1.88 9.26 -4.25
CA MET A 223 0.62 9.91 -3.97
C MET A 223 -0.19 10.14 -5.24
N SER A 224 -1.49 9.93 -5.16
CA SER A 224 -2.44 10.48 -6.11
C SER A 224 -2.67 11.94 -5.77
N ILE A 225 -2.32 12.86 -6.67
CA ILE A 225 -2.46 14.30 -6.46
C ILE A 225 -3.59 14.83 -7.33
N ILE A 226 -4.67 15.24 -6.69
CA ILE A 226 -5.81 15.93 -7.32
C ILE A 226 -5.49 17.41 -7.29
N ARG A 227 -5.57 18.09 -8.44
CA ARG A 227 -5.43 19.53 -8.51
C ARG A 227 -6.78 20.16 -8.76
N PHE A 228 -7.36 20.82 -7.74
CA PHE A 228 -8.64 21.51 -7.85
C PHE A 228 -8.50 22.88 -8.53
N ALA A 229 -7.48 23.65 -8.15
CA ALA A 229 -7.16 24.97 -8.70
C ALA A 229 -5.66 25.15 -8.82
N GLU A 230 -5.18 26.39 -9.09
CA GLU A 230 -3.75 26.66 -9.31
C GLU A 230 -2.90 26.24 -8.10
N ASP A 231 -3.30 26.60 -6.91
CA ASP A 231 -2.60 26.30 -5.63
C ASP A 231 -3.53 25.60 -4.62
N ASP A 232 -4.37 24.69 -5.11
CA ASP A 232 -5.33 23.93 -4.32
C ASP A 232 -5.27 22.45 -4.71
N PHE A 233 -4.80 21.59 -3.76
CA PHE A 233 -4.49 20.20 -4.01
C PHE A 233 -5.02 19.28 -2.90
N MET A 234 -5.46 18.09 -3.28
CA MET A 234 -5.61 16.96 -2.36
C MET A 234 -4.59 15.89 -2.72
N LEU A 235 -3.73 15.55 -1.76
CA LEU A 235 -2.78 14.47 -1.85
C LEU A 235 -3.37 13.25 -1.15
N ILE A 236 -3.39 12.10 -1.84
CA ILE A 236 -3.95 10.85 -1.30
C ILE A 236 -2.85 9.80 -1.33
N THR A 237 -2.62 9.14 -0.20
CA THR A 237 -1.60 8.10 -0.04
C THR A 237 -2.10 6.93 0.82
N ALA A 238 -1.25 5.90 0.98
CA ALA A 238 -1.57 4.69 1.72
C ALA A 238 -1.94 4.96 3.19
N ALA A 239 -2.89 4.20 3.73
CA ALA A 239 -3.33 4.32 5.13
C ALA A 239 -2.18 4.18 6.14
N THR A 240 -1.24 3.28 5.87
CA THR A 240 -0.09 3.01 6.74
C THR A 240 0.98 4.09 6.67
N ALA A 241 0.90 5.02 5.71
CA ALA A 241 1.85 6.10 5.51
C ALA A 241 1.46 7.41 6.21
N GLN A 242 0.32 7.47 6.91
CA GLN A 242 -0.27 8.72 7.42
C GLN A 242 0.74 9.65 8.10
N TRP A 243 1.40 9.20 9.15
CA TRP A 243 2.37 10.05 9.86
C TRP A 243 3.71 10.18 9.13
N HIS A 244 4.13 9.16 8.40
CA HIS A 244 5.34 9.21 7.60
C HIS A 244 5.27 10.32 6.54
N ASP A 245 4.20 10.32 5.77
CA ASP A 245 4.07 11.24 4.64
C ASP A 245 3.76 12.66 5.09
N LEU A 246 2.93 12.82 6.16
CA LEU A 246 2.69 14.13 6.75
C LEU A 246 4.00 14.77 7.26
N ALA A 247 4.76 14.03 8.07
CA ALA A 247 6.02 14.51 8.60
C ALA A 247 7.06 14.80 7.49
N TRP A 248 7.03 14.04 6.40
CA TRP A 248 7.89 14.28 5.26
C TRP A 248 7.52 15.56 4.52
N LEU A 249 6.24 15.80 4.28
CA LEU A 249 5.73 17.03 3.65
C LEU A 249 6.02 18.26 4.51
N GLU A 250 5.73 18.21 5.81
CA GLU A 250 5.97 19.30 6.76
C GLU A 250 7.47 19.64 6.86
N ARG A 251 8.35 18.63 6.85
CA ARG A 251 9.80 18.83 6.88
C ARG A 251 10.33 19.61 5.68
N HIS A 252 9.70 19.46 4.51
CA HIS A 252 10.10 20.13 3.28
C HIS A 252 9.28 21.41 3.00
N LEU A 253 8.37 21.78 3.91
CA LEU A 253 7.60 22.99 3.78
C LEU A 253 8.48 24.21 4.10
N PRO A 254 8.64 25.19 3.16
CA PRO A 254 9.45 26.36 3.45
C PRO A 254 8.85 27.21 4.58
N GLU A 255 9.68 27.60 5.53
CA GLU A 255 9.27 28.45 6.63
C GLU A 255 8.70 29.79 6.11
N GLY A 256 7.54 30.19 6.63
CA GLY A 256 6.89 31.45 6.26
C GLY A 256 6.29 31.47 4.85
N SER A 257 6.18 30.33 4.15
CA SER A 257 5.65 30.25 2.78
C SER A 257 4.19 30.65 2.65
N GLY A 258 3.41 30.60 3.71
CA GLY A 258 1.94 30.78 3.66
C GLY A 258 1.19 29.56 3.11
N ILE A 259 1.89 28.48 2.77
CA ILE A 259 1.28 27.21 2.37
C ILE A 259 0.79 26.47 3.62
N THR A 260 -0.41 25.90 3.52
CA THR A 260 -1.02 25.13 4.61
C THR A 260 -1.20 23.68 4.18
N ILE A 261 -0.83 22.76 5.06
CA ILE A 261 -1.11 21.33 4.94
C ILE A 261 -2.11 20.95 6.02
N THR A 262 -3.26 20.43 5.64
CA THR A 262 -4.30 20.00 6.58
C THR A 262 -4.58 18.52 6.39
N ASP A 263 -4.41 17.71 7.45
CA ASP A 263 -4.83 16.32 7.45
C ASP A 263 -6.36 16.20 7.40
N ARG A 264 -6.88 15.57 6.35
CA ARG A 264 -8.30 15.35 6.07
C ARG A 264 -8.66 13.87 6.02
N THR A 265 -7.81 13.03 6.60
CA THR A 265 -7.93 11.57 6.52
C THR A 265 -9.27 11.06 7.03
N GLU A 266 -9.76 11.60 8.14
CA GLU A 266 -11.02 11.18 8.77
C GLU A 266 -12.27 11.84 8.14
N ASP A 267 -12.10 12.84 7.26
CA ASP A 267 -13.22 13.60 6.71
C ASP A 267 -13.95 12.87 5.59
N MET A 268 -13.31 11.87 4.99
CA MET A 268 -13.85 11.11 3.85
C MET A 268 -13.50 9.64 3.94
N GLY A 269 -14.41 8.76 3.57
CA GLY A 269 -14.11 7.38 3.22
C GLY A 269 -14.14 7.19 1.71
N THR A 270 -13.73 6.02 1.25
CA THR A 270 -13.57 5.70 -0.16
C THR A 270 -14.24 4.39 -0.51
N PHE A 271 -15.03 4.40 -1.59
CA PHE A 271 -15.47 3.19 -2.27
C PHE A 271 -14.74 3.07 -3.60
N ILE A 272 -14.25 1.88 -3.93
CA ILE A 272 -13.76 1.54 -5.27
C ILE A 272 -14.88 0.83 -6.00
N VAL A 273 -15.31 1.37 -7.13
CA VAL A 273 -16.20 0.70 -8.07
C VAL A 273 -15.38 0.34 -9.30
N ALA A 274 -15.26 -0.95 -9.61
CA ALA A 274 -14.39 -1.42 -10.68
C ALA A 274 -15.03 -2.57 -11.47
N GLY A 275 -14.79 -2.57 -12.78
CA GLY A 275 -15.25 -3.60 -13.71
C GLY A 275 -15.81 -2.98 -15.01
N PRO A 276 -15.93 -3.76 -16.10
CA PRO A 276 -16.33 -3.23 -17.41
C PRO A 276 -17.72 -2.59 -17.44
N LYS A 277 -18.63 -3.01 -16.56
CA LYS A 277 -19.98 -2.44 -16.45
C LYS A 277 -20.16 -1.42 -15.32
N SER A 278 -19.07 -0.95 -14.72
CA SER A 278 -19.13 0.08 -13.66
C SER A 278 -19.94 1.29 -14.06
N ARG A 279 -19.84 1.71 -15.33
CA ARG A 279 -20.59 2.85 -15.87
C ARG A 279 -22.10 2.60 -15.87
N ASP A 280 -22.53 1.41 -16.24
CA ASP A 280 -23.93 1.02 -16.30
C ASP A 280 -24.58 1.01 -14.91
N HIS A 281 -23.86 0.52 -13.91
CA HIS A 281 -24.32 0.50 -12.52
C HIS A 281 -24.34 1.90 -11.88
N LEU A 282 -23.40 2.77 -12.24
CA LEU A 282 -23.32 4.13 -11.69
C LEU A 282 -24.32 5.10 -12.34
N ALA A 283 -24.56 4.99 -13.65
CA ALA A 283 -25.35 5.95 -14.41
C ALA A 283 -26.75 6.26 -13.83
N PRO A 284 -27.53 5.31 -13.31
CA PRO A 284 -28.83 5.62 -12.73
C PRO A 284 -28.77 6.30 -11.35
N LEU A 285 -27.61 6.36 -10.71
CA LEU A 285 -27.43 6.82 -9.34
C LEU A 285 -26.77 8.20 -9.24
N THR A 286 -26.16 8.70 -10.32
CA THR A 286 -25.32 9.89 -10.27
C THR A 286 -25.66 10.90 -11.37
N ASP A 287 -25.40 12.18 -11.07
CA ASP A 287 -25.41 13.26 -12.05
C ASP A 287 -24.02 13.51 -12.66
N ALA A 288 -23.02 12.69 -12.32
CA ALA A 288 -21.67 12.78 -12.85
C ALA A 288 -21.62 12.51 -14.35
N ASP A 289 -20.72 13.21 -15.04
CA ASP A 289 -20.33 12.83 -16.40
C ASP A 289 -19.39 11.62 -16.38
N LEU A 290 -19.94 10.43 -16.56
CA LEU A 290 -19.19 9.18 -16.58
C LEU A 290 -18.40 8.94 -17.88
N THR A 291 -18.48 9.84 -18.87
CA THR A 291 -17.69 9.79 -20.11
C THR A 291 -16.32 10.44 -19.97
N GLN A 292 -16.07 11.12 -18.85
CA GLN A 292 -14.78 11.73 -18.59
C GLN A 292 -13.63 10.70 -18.62
N GLY A 293 -12.54 11.11 -19.22
CA GLY A 293 -11.37 10.25 -19.44
C GLY A 293 -10.60 9.93 -18.16
N TRP A 294 -9.64 9.05 -18.31
CA TRP A 294 -8.69 8.65 -17.30
C TRP A 294 -7.97 9.83 -16.63
N LEU A 295 -7.74 9.75 -15.30
CA LEU A 295 -7.10 10.76 -14.47
C LEU A 295 -7.86 12.10 -14.44
N THR A 296 -9.17 12.04 -14.35
CA THR A 296 -10.05 13.18 -14.08
C THR A 296 -10.75 13.02 -12.75
N HIS A 297 -11.22 14.13 -12.20
CA HIS A 297 -12.09 14.15 -11.02
C HIS A 297 -13.27 15.10 -11.26
N GLN A 298 -14.33 14.90 -10.51
CA GLN A 298 -15.48 15.79 -10.48
C GLN A 298 -16.23 15.65 -9.14
N ASN A 299 -16.79 16.77 -8.69
CA ASN A 299 -17.80 16.73 -7.64
C ASN A 299 -19.16 16.41 -8.28
N ALA A 300 -19.87 15.48 -7.70
CA ALA A 300 -21.18 15.04 -8.17
C ALA A 300 -22.01 14.53 -7.00
N THR A 301 -23.25 14.11 -7.29
CA THR A 301 -24.07 13.39 -6.31
C THR A 301 -24.16 11.91 -6.68
N ILE A 302 -24.22 11.04 -5.66
CA ILE A 302 -24.56 9.62 -5.80
C ILE A 302 -25.70 9.34 -4.84
N ALA A 303 -26.82 8.84 -5.35
CA ALA A 303 -28.04 8.65 -4.57
C ALA A 303 -28.47 9.94 -3.81
N GLY A 304 -28.26 11.11 -4.42
CA GLY A 304 -28.56 12.41 -3.83
C GLY A 304 -27.59 12.87 -2.73
N LYS A 305 -26.47 12.19 -2.55
CA LYS A 305 -25.43 12.53 -1.58
C LYS A 305 -24.18 13.06 -2.28
N ASN A 306 -23.53 14.07 -1.69
CA ASN A 306 -22.32 14.66 -2.26
C ASN A 306 -21.15 13.67 -2.25
N ALA A 307 -20.43 13.60 -3.36
CA ALA A 307 -19.23 12.80 -3.51
C ALA A 307 -18.22 13.45 -4.45
N LEU A 308 -16.94 13.18 -4.23
CA LEU A 308 -15.87 13.43 -5.18
C LEU A 308 -15.59 12.12 -5.93
N LEU A 309 -15.82 12.11 -7.23
CA LEU A 309 -15.53 10.97 -8.09
C LEU A 309 -14.16 11.17 -8.74
N ILE A 310 -13.32 10.15 -8.64
CA ILE A 310 -11.98 10.12 -9.22
C ILE A 310 -11.92 8.97 -10.21
N ARG A 311 -11.55 9.28 -11.47
CA ARG A 311 -11.43 8.28 -12.54
C ARG A 311 -10.05 7.65 -12.52
N VAL A 312 -9.83 6.73 -11.58
CA VAL A 312 -8.61 5.94 -11.38
C VAL A 312 -8.98 4.48 -11.10
N SER A 313 -8.02 3.58 -11.16
CA SER A 313 -8.25 2.18 -10.83
C SER A 313 -6.94 1.49 -10.43
N PHE A 314 -6.93 0.86 -9.28
CA PHE A 314 -5.85 -0.01 -8.81
C PHE A 314 -6.10 -1.49 -9.15
N THR A 315 -7.30 -1.83 -9.62
CA THR A 315 -7.64 -3.18 -10.13
C THR A 315 -7.20 -3.41 -11.58
N GLY A 316 -6.96 -2.33 -12.33
CA GLY A 316 -6.67 -2.40 -13.76
C GLY A 316 -7.90 -2.57 -14.65
N GLU A 317 -9.11 -2.40 -14.11
CA GLU A 317 -10.37 -2.37 -14.82
C GLU A 317 -10.89 -0.93 -14.96
N LEU A 318 -11.92 -0.72 -15.79
CA LEU A 318 -12.73 0.50 -15.77
C LEU A 318 -13.20 0.75 -14.33
N GLY A 319 -13.03 1.95 -13.77
CA GLY A 319 -13.44 2.17 -12.39
C GLY A 319 -13.36 3.61 -11.92
N TRP A 320 -13.92 3.84 -10.76
CA TRP A 320 -13.91 5.10 -10.02
C TRP A 320 -13.63 4.86 -8.55
N GLU A 321 -12.90 5.79 -7.95
CA GLU A 321 -12.92 5.97 -6.51
C GLU A 321 -13.99 7.02 -6.18
N ILE A 322 -14.85 6.69 -5.23
CA ILE A 322 -15.94 7.55 -4.76
C ILE A 322 -15.59 7.95 -3.33
N HIS A 323 -15.25 9.21 -3.15
CA HIS A 323 -14.91 9.78 -1.86
C HIS A 323 -16.09 10.56 -1.31
N ALA A 324 -16.57 10.20 -0.12
CA ALA A 324 -17.72 10.85 0.49
C ALA A 324 -17.54 11.02 2.01
N ALA A 325 -18.22 12.01 2.57
CA ALA A 325 -18.25 12.20 4.01
C ALA A 325 -18.83 10.98 4.72
N PRO A 326 -18.33 10.60 5.91
CA PRO A 326 -18.81 9.42 6.64
C PRO A 326 -20.32 9.36 6.81
N ALA A 327 -20.97 10.51 7.06
CA ALA A 327 -22.42 10.59 7.23
C ALA A 327 -23.23 10.22 5.97
N ASP A 328 -22.64 10.35 4.78
CA ASP A 328 -23.30 10.09 3.50
C ASP A 328 -23.00 8.69 2.95
N GLN A 329 -21.92 8.06 3.42
CA GLN A 329 -21.46 6.75 2.94
C GLN A 329 -22.50 5.62 3.05
N PRO A 330 -23.25 5.46 4.16
CA PRO A 330 -24.23 4.37 4.25
C PRO A 330 -25.28 4.42 3.13
N ALA A 331 -25.81 5.62 2.84
CA ALA A 331 -26.81 5.76 1.78
C ALA A 331 -26.23 5.52 0.37
N ILE A 332 -24.99 5.95 0.13
CA ILE A 332 -24.28 5.69 -1.13
C ILE A 332 -24.03 4.19 -1.29
N TYR A 333 -23.51 3.52 -0.25
CA TYR A 333 -23.18 2.10 -0.29
C TYR A 333 -24.42 1.24 -0.55
N ASP A 334 -25.51 1.48 0.18
CA ASP A 334 -26.77 0.76 0.03
C ASP A 334 -27.36 0.93 -1.39
N ALA A 335 -27.25 2.13 -1.96
CA ALA A 335 -27.69 2.39 -3.33
C ALA A 335 -26.83 1.64 -4.36
N LEU A 336 -25.51 1.61 -4.18
CA LEU A 336 -24.59 0.91 -5.07
C LEU A 336 -24.79 -0.62 -5.02
N ILE A 337 -24.98 -1.19 -3.83
CA ILE A 337 -25.34 -2.61 -3.67
C ILE A 337 -26.69 -2.91 -4.31
N SER A 338 -27.70 -2.04 -4.10
CA SER A 338 -29.05 -2.20 -4.68
C SER A 338 -29.04 -2.09 -6.22
N ALA A 339 -28.08 -1.37 -6.79
CA ALA A 339 -27.86 -1.29 -8.24
C ALA A 339 -27.19 -2.56 -8.82
N GLY A 340 -26.85 -3.54 -7.98
CA GLY A 340 -26.32 -4.83 -8.41
C GLY A 340 -24.80 -4.99 -8.31
N LEU A 341 -24.08 -3.99 -7.79
CA LEU A 341 -22.65 -4.14 -7.51
C LEU A 341 -22.43 -5.20 -6.44
N LYS A 342 -21.49 -6.10 -6.67
CA LYS A 342 -21.10 -7.13 -5.70
C LYS A 342 -19.87 -6.70 -4.91
N PRO A 343 -19.83 -6.94 -3.60
CA PRO A 343 -18.66 -6.62 -2.81
C PRO A 343 -17.48 -7.51 -3.19
N PHE A 344 -16.27 -6.98 -3.09
CA PHE A 344 -15.02 -7.72 -3.16
C PHE A 344 -14.05 -7.21 -2.10
N GLY A 345 -13.10 -8.07 -1.69
CA GLY A 345 -12.17 -7.78 -0.60
C GLY A 345 -10.75 -7.43 -1.04
N MET A 346 -9.91 -7.20 -0.03
CA MET A 346 -8.50 -6.84 -0.23
C MET A 346 -7.70 -7.94 -0.93
N PHE A 347 -8.03 -9.24 -0.70
CA PHE A 347 -7.32 -10.33 -1.37
C PHE A 347 -7.61 -10.36 -2.88
N ALA A 348 -8.84 -10.02 -3.28
CA ALA A 348 -9.19 -9.86 -4.69
C ALA A 348 -8.49 -8.63 -5.29
N LEU A 349 -8.42 -7.51 -4.55
CA LEU A 349 -7.66 -6.33 -4.98
C LEU A 349 -6.18 -6.67 -5.19
N ASP A 350 -5.54 -7.37 -4.24
CA ASP A 350 -4.14 -7.79 -4.36
C ASP A 350 -3.88 -8.70 -5.56
N SER A 351 -4.74 -9.70 -5.79
CA SER A 351 -4.68 -10.53 -6.99
C SER A 351 -4.67 -9.67 -8.26
N MET A 352 -5.64 -8.75 -8.36
CA MET A 352 -5.83 -7.92 -9.56
C MET A 352 -4.70 -6.89 -9.78
N ARG A 353 -4.22 -6.23 -8.71
CA ARG A 353 -3.16 -5.21 -8.83
C ARG A 353 -1.83 -5.83 -9.23
N ILE A 354 -1.51 -7.04 -8.72
CA ILE A 354 -0.25 -7.74 -9.03
C ILE A 354 -0.21 -8.15 -10.50
N GLU A 355 -1.32 -8.64 -11.08
CA GLU A 355 -1.41 -8.93 -12.51
C GLU A 355 -1.18 -7.71 -13.42
N LYS A 356 -1.41 -6.50 -12.89
CA LYS A 356 -1.11 -5.22 -13.54
C LYS A 356 0.31 -4.71 -13.26
N GLY A 357 1.06 -5.37 -12.40
CA GLY A 357 2.37 -4.90 -11.95
C GLY A 357 2.28 -3.62 -11.11
N TYR A 358 1.13 -3.31 -10.51
CA TYR A 358 0.98 -2.15 -9.65
C TYR A 358 1.64 -2.42 -8.29
N ARG A 359 2.57 -1.53 -7.94
CA ARG A 359 3.39 -1.63 -6.73
C ARG A 359 2.60 -1.18 -5.51
N ALA A 360 2.83 -1.85 -4.39
CA ALA A 360 2.30 -1.44 -3.09
C ALA A 360 3.38 -0.76 -2.24
N TRP A 361 2.99 0.30 -1.55
CA TRP A 361 3.88 1.01 -0.64
C TRP A 361 4.41 0.08 0.47
N LYS A 362 5.71 0.16 0.76
CA LYS A 362 6.51 -0.69 1.65
C LYS A 362 6.63 -2.17 1.28
N GLY A 363 5.79 -2.71 0.44
CA GLY A 363 6.03 -4.01 -0.17
C GLY A 363 6.98 -3.89 -1.35
N ASP A 364 6.53 -3.17 -2.37
CA ASP A 364 7.25 -3.01 -3.65
C ASP A 364 7.97 -1.66 -3.76
N LEU A 365 7.61 -0.69 -2.92
CA LEU A 365 8.14 0.68 -2.89
C LEU A 365 8.67 0.99 -1.49
N SER A 366 9.98 1.07 -1.37
CA SER A 366 10.68 1.41 -0.13
C SER A 366 11.96 2.19 -0.42
N THR A 367 12.58 2.73 0.62
CA THR A 367 13.89 3.41 0.48
C THR A 367 15.06 2.45 0.27
N ASP A 368 14.83 1.13 0.17
CA ASP A 368 15.85 0.16 -0.24
C ASP A 368 16.12 0.20 -1.75
N TYR A 369 15.25 0.85 -2.53
CA TYR A 369 15.33 0.97 -3.98
C TYR A 369 15.17 2.41 -4.44
N SER A 370 15.90 2.77 -5.48
CA SER A 370 15.62 4.02 -6.20
C SER A 370 14.35 3.90 -7.04
N LEU A 371 13.80 5.04 -7.46
CA LEU A 371 12.65 5.05 -8.37
C LEU A 371 12.96 4.36 -9.71
N LEU A 372 14.20 4.40 -10.19
CA LEU A 372 14.60 3.72 -11.42
C LEU A 372 14.69 2.20 -11.21
N GLU A 373 15.27 1.76 -10.08
CA GLU A 373 15.31 0.34 -9.73
C GLU A 373 13.91 -0.25 -9.51
N ALA A 374 12.98 0.55 -8.97
CA ALA A 374 11.57 0.18 -8.84
C ALA A 374 10.81 0.16 -10.17
N GLY A 375 11.46 0.42 -11.33
CA GLY A 375 10.85 0.41 -12.66
C GLY A 375 9.82 1.52 -12.86
N LEU A 376 10.08 2.69 -12.29
CA LEU A 376 9.19 3.86 -12.34
C LEU A 376 9.68 4.95 -13.30
N ASP A 377 10.56 4.61 -14.23
CA ASP A 377 11.19 5.54 -15.20
C ASP A 377 10.18 6.45 -15.89
N ARG A 378 9.03 5.90 -16.26
CA ARG A 378 7.96 6.68 -16.94
C ARG A 378 7.41 7.83 -16.11
N PHE A 379 7.51 7.75 -14.78
CA PHE A 379 7.04 8.76 -13.84
C PHE A 379 8.14 9.74 -13.42
N VAL A 380 9.41 9.42 -13.68
CA VAL A 380 10.56 10.24 -13.35
C VAL A 380 10.97 11.08 -14.57
N LYS A 381 10.78 12.40 -14.50
CA LYS A 381 11.03 13.31 -15.62
C LYS A 381 12.37 14.02 -15.45
N LEU A 382 13.47 13.28 -15.64
CA LEU A 382 14.84 13.80 -15.50
C LEU A 382 15.15 14.92 -16.49
N GLU A 383 14.44 14.98 -17.63
CA GLU A 383 14.63 16.00 -18.67
C GLU A 383 13.92 17.33 -18.36
N ARG A 384 13.22 17.45 -17.22
CA ARG A 384 12.63 18.73 -16.80
C ARG A 384 13.71 19.80 -16.65
N ASN A 385 13.40 21.04 -17.07
CA ASN A 385 14.31 22.18 -16.90
C ASN A 385 14.41 22.63 -15.42
N ASP A 386 13.37 22.41 -14.63
CA ASP A 386 13.35 22.68 -13.19
C ASP A 386 13.93 21.50 -12.40
N ASP A 387 14.46 21.82 -11.25
CA ASP A 387 15.03 20.84 -10.35
C ASP A 387 13.98 20.22 -9.42
N PHE A 388 14.31 19.04 -8.85
CA PHE A 388 13.51 18.38 -7.82
C PHE A 388 14.41 17.53 -6.93
N LEU A 389 13.96 17.25 -5.72
CA LEU A 389 14.70 16.48 -4.73
C LEU A 389 15.09 15.09 -5.28
N GLY A 390 16.37 14.75 -5.23
CA GLY A 390 16.94 13.49 -5.72
C GLY A 390 17.26 13.45 -7.21
N LYS A 391 17.00 14.51 -7.99
CA LYS A 391 17.23 14.51 -9.44
C LYS A 391 18.68 14.21 -9.81
N GLU A 392 19.64 14.86 -9.15
CA GLU A 392 21.06 14.65 -9.42
C GLU A 392 21.47 13.19 -9.21
N ALA A 393 21.06 12.58 -8.10
CA ALA A 393 21.31 11.19 -7.79
C ALA A 393 20.71 10.23 -8.83
N LEU A 394 19.47 10.48 -9.25
CA LEU A 394 18.79 9.68 -10.28
C LEU A 394 19.45 9.81 -11.66
N VAL A 395 19.94 11.01 -12.03
CA VAL A 395 20.71 11.20 -13.27
C VAL A 395 22.02 10.41 -13.21
N ALA A 396 22.77 10.54 -12.11
CA ALA A 396 24.03 9.82 -11.92
C ALA A 396 23.81 8.30 -11.95
N GLN A 397 22.76 7.80 -11.32
CA GLN A 397 22.42 6.38 -11.34
C GLN A 397 22.07 5.89 -12.73
N ARG A 398 21.26 6.65 -13.49
CA ARG A 398 20.92 6.31 -14.88
C ARG A 398 22.18 6.23 -15.77
N GLU A 399 23.12 7.16 -15.61
CA GLU A 399 24.38 7.18 -16.37
C GLU A 399 25.32 6.03 -16.00
N ALA A 400 25.38 5.66 -14.72
CA ALA A 400 26.17 4.53 -14.24
C ALA A 400 25.58 3.16 -14.63
N GLY A 401 24.27 3.11 -14.92
CA GLY A 401 23.50 1.89 -15.12
C GLY A 401 23.00 1.28 -13.81
N LEU A 402 21.86 0.61 -13.86
CA LEU A 402 21.22 0.01 -12.69
C LEU A 402 21.83 -1.37 -12.36
N ALA A 403 22.15 -1.58 -11.10
CA ALA A 403 22.56 -2.90 -10.61
C ALA A 403 21.37 -3.85 -10.44
N LYS A 404 20.22 -3.31 -10.00
CA LYS A 404 18.96 -4.01 -9.80
C LYS A 404 17.87 -3.36 -10.62
N ARG A 405 16.82 -4.11 -10.91
CA ARG A 405 15.62 -3.60 -11.56
C ARG A 405 14.38 -4.36 -11.12
N PHE A 406 13.25 -3.68 -11.16
CA PHE A 406 11.95 -4.31 -11.04
C PHE A 406 11.71 -5.27 -12.20
N ALA A 407 11.13 -6.44 -11.88
CA ALA A 407 10.64 -7.40 -12.88
C ALA A 407 9.44 -8.16 -12.33
N MET A 408 8.49 -8.42 -13.20
CA MET A 408 7.43 -9.39 -12.95
C MET A 408 7.88 -10.77 -13.36
N MET A 409 7.39 -11.79 -12.66
CA MET A 409 7.62 -13.18 -13.03
C MET A 409 6.42 -14.05 -12.75
N THR A 410 6.31 -15.16 -13.44
CA THR A 410 5.40 -16.25 -13.09
C THR A 410 6.17 -17.37 -12.43
N ILE A 411 5.59 -17.99 -11.40
CA ILE A 411 6.23 -19.05 -10.62
C ILE A 411 5.37 -20.31 -10.70
N ASP A 412 5.99 -21.45 -10.92
CA ASP A 412 5.35 -22.77 -10.83
C ASP A 412 5.39 -23.25 -9.36
N ILE A 413 4.46 -22.76 -8.58
CA ILE A 413 4.49 -22.91 -7.10
C ILE A 413 3.44 -23.89 -6.56
N GLY A 414 2.53 -24.40 -7.41
CA GLY A 414 1.42 -25.22 -6.94
C GLY A 414 0.43 -24.43 -6.07
N ASP A 415 0.10 -24.97 -4.91
CA ASP A 415 -0.93 -24.40 -4.01
C ASP A 415 -0.38 -23.45 -2.94
N TYR A 416 0.90 -23.12 -2.98
CA TYR A 416 1.51 -22.15 -2.05
C TYR A 416 1.54 -20.75 -2.63
N ASP A 417 1.69 -19.75 -1.77
CA ASP A 417 2.09 -18.39 -2.15
C ASP A 417 3.57 -18.19 -1.81
N ALA A 418 4.31 -17.51 -2.67
CA ALA A 418 5.68 -17.10 -2.35
C ALA A 418 5.62 -15.96 -1.32
N PRO A 419 6.17 -16.16 -0.11
CA PRO A 419 6.20 -15.11 0.91
C PRO A 419 7.00 -13.90 0.45
N TYR A 420 6.68 -12.74 1.01
CA TYR A 420 7.51 -11.54 0.93
C TYR A 420 8.96 -11.87 1.29
N MET A 421 9.93 -11.32 0.56
CA MET A 421 11.38 -11.59 0.70
C MET A 421 11.81 -13.02 0.32
N SER A 422 10.97 -13.82 -0.37
CA SER A 422 11.42 -15.08 -0.94
C SER A 422 12.59 -14.84 -1.90
N THR A 423 13.65 -15.62 -1.72
CA THR A 423 14.92 -15.44 -2.46
C THR A 423 14.79 -15.90 -3.90
N VAL A 424 15.27 -15.09 -4.84
CA VAL A 424 15.33 -15.42 -6.27
C VAL A 424 16.74 -15.88 -6.63
N TRP A 425 16.84 -17.01 -7.32
CA TRP A 425 18.07 -17.70 -7.67
C TRP A 425 18.27 -17.83 -9.19
N LYS A 426 19.55 -17.76 -9.62
CA LYS A 426 20.00 -18.17 -10.93
C LYS A 426 21.16 -19.14 -10.76
N GLY A 427 20.89 -20.45 -10.90
CA GLY A 427 21.84 -21.47 -10.46
C GLY A 427 22.13 -21.36 -8.97
N ASP A 428 23.40 -21.22 -8.58
CA ASP A 428 23.80 -21.11 -7.18
C ASP A 428 23.97 -19.65 -6.68
N GLN A 429 23.51 -18.68 -7.48
CA GLN A 429 23.63 -17.27 -7.12
C GLN A 429 22.26 -16.68 -6.74
N ILE A 430 22.21 -15.98 -5.62
CA ILE A 430 21.09 -15.12 -5.26
C ILE A 430 21.13 -13.90 -6.19
N VAL A 431 20.02 -13.66 -6.89
CA VAL A 431 19.91 -12.56 -7.86
C VAL A 431 18.85 -11.52 -7.50
N GLY A 432 18.10 -11.73 -6.41
CA GLY A 432 17.09 -10.79 -5.94
C GLY A 432 16.09 -11.43 -4.99
N GLU A 433 14.95 -10.77 -4.86
CA GLU A 433 13.90 -11.12 -3.92
C GLU A 433 12.51 -10.79 -4.46
N ILE A 434 11.49 -11.51 -3.95
CA ILE A 434 10.08 -11.25 -4.22
C ILE A 434 9.58 -10.14 -3.29
N THR A 435 8.98 -9.12 -3.86
CA THR A 435 8.38 -8.00 -3.12
C THR A 435 6.87 -8.12 -2.95
N SER A 436 6.20 -8.81 -3.86
CA SER A 436 4.77 -9.16 -3.78
C SER A 436 4.50 -10.44 -4.57
N GLY A 437 3.56 -11.25 -4.12
CA GLY A 437 3.15 -12.45 -4.84
C GLY A 437 1.71 -12.84 -4.54
N ALA A 438 0.96 -13.20 -5.57
CA ALA A 438 -0.40 -13.73 -5.43
C ALA A 438 -0.80 -14.58 -6.63
N MET A 439 -1.82 -15.41 -6.43
CA MET A 439 -2.51 -16.06 -7.54
C MET A 439 -3.26 -14.99 -8.36
N GLY A 440 -2.91 -14.86 -9.63
CA GLY A 440 -3.62 -14.05 -10.61
C GLY A 440 -4.80 -14.83 -11.17
N TYR A 441 -5.99 -14.62 -10.61
CA TYR A 441 -7.17 -15.40 -11.02
C TYR A 441 -7.68 -15.02 -12.41
N ARG A 442 -7.31 -13.86 -12.97
CA ARG A 442 -7.64 -13.49 -14.36
C ARG A 442 -6.73 -14.18 -15.38
N THR A 443 -5.46 -14.36 -15.03
CA THR A 443 -4.43 -14.97 -15.88
C THR A 443 -4.22 -16.45 -15.60
N ASN A 444 -4.78 -16.96 -14.50
CA ASN A 444 -4.59 -18.31 -13.98
C ASN A 444 -3.09 -18.68 -13.81
N LYS A 445 -2.32 -17.74 -13.28
CA LYS A 445 -0.88 -17.91 -13.01
C LYS A 445 -0.56 -17.35 -11.63
N PHE A 446 0.39 -17.97 -10.93
CA PHE A 446 0.99 -17.29 -9.79
C PHE A 446 1.94 -16.20 -10.31
N VAL A 447 1.66 -14.96 -9.94
CA VAL A 447 2.40 -13.78 -10.38
C VAL A 447 3.15 -13.20 -9.21
N ALA A 448 4.41 -12.87 -9.40
CA ALA A 448 5.22 -12.18 -8.42
C ALA A 448 5.81 -10.89 -8.99
N LEU A 449 5.90 -9.88 -8.14
CA LEU A 449 6.69 -8.67 -8.33
C LEU A 449 8.02 -8.88 -7.61
N SER A 450 9.10 -8.40 -8.17
CA SER A 450 10.45 -8.65 -7.66
C SER A 450 11.39 -7.49 -7.98
N VAL A 451 12.47 -7.40 -7.22
CA VAL A 451 13.64 -6.60 -7.59
C VAL A 451 14.82 -7.55 -7.74
N ILE A 452 15.35 -7.63 -8.95
CA ILE A 452 16.40 -8.59 -9.32
C ILE A 452 17.57 -7.88 -10.01
N ARG A 453 18.72 -8.54 -10.07
CA ARG A 453 19.86 -8.06 -10.84
C ARG A 453 19.45 -7.75 -12.28
N THR A 454 19.93 -6.64 -12.80
CA THR A 454 19.56 -6.13 -14.14
C THR A 454 19.86 -7.13 -15.25
N ASP A 455 20.97 -7.90 -15.16
CA ASP A 455 21.35 -8.92 -16.13
C ASP A 455 20.43 -10.18 -16.13
N CYS A 456 19.50 -10.26 -15.19
CA CYS A 456 18.49 -11.32 -15.09
C CYS A 456 17.09 -10.84 -15.47
N GLY A 457 16.88 -9.56 -15.77
CA GLY A 457 15.56 -8.95 -15.93
C GLY A 457 14.93 -9.08 -17.32
N GLU A 458 15.58 -9.76 -18.28
CA GLU A 458 15.03 -9.92 -19.63
C GLU A 458 13.87 -10.92 -19.67
N PRO A 459 12.75 -10.60 -20.36
CA PRO A 459 11.64 -11.52 -20.52
C PRO A 459 12.07 -12.88 -21.06
N GLY A 460 11.53 -13.95 -20.48
CA GLY A 460 11.89 -15.34 -20.82
C GLY A 460 13.08 -15.88 -20.03
N THR A 461 13.75 -15.08 -19.21
CA THR A 461 14.84 -15.57 -18.34
C THR A 461 14.27 -16.58 -17.33
N ALA A 462 14.88 -17.79 -17.33
CA ALA A 462 14.55 -18.82 -16.36
C ALA A 462 15.31 -18.57 -15.05
N LEU A 463 14.58 -18.53 -13.95
CA LEU A 463 15.04 -18.34 -12.59
C LEU A 463 14.40 -19.39 -11.68
N GLU A 464 14.76 -19.38 -10.41
CA GLU A 464 14.11 -20.18 -9.39
C GLU A 464 13.77 -19.28 -8.18
N VAL A 465 12.65 -19.55 -7.52
CA VAL A 465 12.25 -18.88 -6.28
C VAL A 465 12.25 -19.91 -5.16
N GLU A 466 12.95 -19.60 -4.07
CA GLU A 466 12.97 -20.47 -2.90
C GLU A 466 11.75 -20.22 -2.03
N VAL A 467 10.95 -21.28 -1.86
CA VAL A 467 9.74 -21.26 -1.03
C VAL A 467 9.78 -22.47 -0.11
N PHE A 468 9.80 -22.23 1.19
CA PHE A 468 9.88 -23.26 2.23
C PHE A 468 11.04 -24.26 2.04
N GLY A 469 12.21 -23.77 1.60
CA GLY A 469 13.41 -24.58 1.37
C GLY A 469 13.42 -25.36 0.06
N GLU A 470 12.41 -25.17 -0.81
CA GLU A 470 12.36 -25.77 -2.14
C GLU A 470 12.46 -24.70 -3.22
N ARG A 471 13.28 -24.95 -4.25
CA ARG A 471 13.39 -24.06 -5.40
C ARG A 471 12.31 -24.39 -6.41
N ARG A 472 11.49 -23.39 -6.72
CA ARG A 472 10.37 -23.45 -7.68
C ARG A 472 10.75 -22.73 -8.97
N ALA A 473 10.46 -23.34 -10.11
CA ALA A 473 10.76 -22.73 -11.40
C ALA A 473 10.00 -21.42 -11.59
N ALA A 474 10.71 -20.40 -12.06
CA ALA A 474 10.14 -19.08 -12.34
C ALA A 474 10.62 -18.59 -13.71
N VAL A 475 9.77 -17.79 -14.36
CA VAL A 475 10.09 -17.15 -15.64
C VAL A 475 9.81 -15.67 -15.55
N VAL A 476 10.80 -14.86 -15.85
CA VAL A 476 10.66 -13.40 -15.93
C VAL A 476 9.73 -13.04 -17.08
N THR A 477 8.73 -12.21 -16.83
CA THR A 477 7.81 -11.69 -17.85
C THR A 477 8.13 -10.24 -18.25
N GLY A 478 9.06 -9.60 -17.56
CA GLY A 478 9.43 -8.20 -17.76
C GLY A 478 8.68 -7.26 -16.83
N ASP A 479 8.45 -6.05 -17.26
CA ASP A 479 7.72 -5.01 -16.54
C ASP A 479 6.32 -4.70 -17.12
N GLU A 480 5.94 -5.41 -18.18
CA GLU A 480 4.64 -5.28 -18.82
C GLU A 480 3.56 -6.07 -18.07
N ALA A 481 2.40 -5.44 -17.87
CA ALA A 481 1.26 -6.07 -17.22
C ALA A 481 0.85 -7.38 -17.88
N LEU A 482 0.57 -8.41 -17.10
CA LEU A 482 0.07 -9.70 -17.61
C LEU A 482 -1.43 -9.64 -17.96
N TRP A 483 -2.15 -8.72 -17.34
CA TRP A 483 -3.56 -8.46 -17.63
C TRP A 483 -3.73 -7.09 -18.27
N ASP A 484 -4.44 -7.02 -19.41
CA ASP A 484 -4.73 -5.79 -20.16
C ASP A 484 -3.48 -4.89 -20.34
N PRO A 485 -2.40 -5.38 -20.98
CA PRO A 485 -1.13 -4.65 -21.07
C PRO A 485 -1.28 -3.31 -21.81
N GLN A 486 -2.20 -3.17 -22.75
CA GLN A 486 -2.47 -1.93 -23.49
C GLN A 486 -3.42 -0.98 -22.74
N ASN A 487 -3.93 -1.37 -21.55
CA ASN A 487 -4.88 -0.60 -20.77
C ASN A 487 -6.19 -0.25 -21.51
N GLU A 488 -6.67 -1.13 -22.37
CA GLU A 488 -7.92 -0.96 -23.09
C GLU A 488 -9.12 -1.02 -22.15
N ARG A 489 -9.15 -2.01 -21.24
CA ARG A 489 -10.18 -2.16 -20.21
C ARG A 489 -10.15 -1.01 -19.20
N LEU A 490 -8.96 -0.63 -18.75
CA LEU A 490 -8.74 0.48 -17.82
C LEU A 490 -9.27 1.80 -18.35
N ARG A 491 -9.10 2.03 -19.67
CA ARG A 491 -9.44 3.31 -20.34
C ARG A 491 -10.79 3.30 -21.04
N ALA A 492 -11.50 2.20 -21.01
CA ALA A 492 -12.78 2.01 -21.69
C ALA A 492 -13.80 3.11 -21.38
#